data_a9f57f3181d9a3d7ea6b67535a035b4c
#
_entry.id   a9f57f3181d9a3d7ea6b67535a035b4c
#
_cell.length_a   1.000
_cell.length_b   1.000
_cell.length_c   1.000
_cell.angle_alpha   90.00
_cell.angle_beta   90.00
_cell.angle_gamma   90.00
#
_symmetry.space_group_name_H-M   'P 1'
#
loop_
_entity.id
_entity.type
_entity.pdbx_description
1 polymer ?
#
loop_
_entity_poly.entity_id
_entity_poly.type
_entity_poly.pdbx_seq_one_letter_code
_entity_poly.pdbx_strand_id
1 'polypeptide(L)'
;MQISLKRLLPFLIILSFALSLHAQETVKILRVVDGDTLKINYKGKQESIRLIGIDTPESRVNPRAKRESQRTGEDMKTILAMGKEATQFVNTLVKSGDKVSIELDIEKRDRNGRLLGYVYLSNGKMLNEEIVKSGYANLLTIPPNIKYQDRLVRAYREARGNNRGLWK
;
A
#
# COMPACT_ATOMS: atom_id res chain seq x y z
N MET A 1 -45.54 57.45 17.94
CA MET A 1 -45.36 56.40 16.91
C MET A 1 -43.94 55.85 17.04
N GLN A 2 -43.76 54.75 17.81
CA GLN A 2 -42.44 54.16 18.05
C GLN A 2 -42.27 53.02 17.06
N ILE A 3 -41.23 53.12 16.25
CA ILE A 3 -40.81 52.06 15.32
C ILE A 3 -39.82 51.18 16.03
N SER A 4 -40.26 49.95 16.37
CA SER A 4 -39.43 48.94 16.97
C SER A 4 -38.51 48.32 15.91
N LEU A 5 -37.20 48.57 16.01
CA LEU A 5 -36.20 48.02 15.14
C LEU A 5 -35.81 46.60 15.63
N LYS A 6 -36.47 45.57 15.09
CA LYS A 6 -36.09 44.18 15.35
C LYS A 6 -34.71 43.91 14.73
N ARG A 7 -33.70 43.72 15.57
CA ARG A 7 -32.35 43.29 15.17
C ARG A 7 -32.41 41.84 14.64
N LEU A 8 -32.25 41.68 13.32
CA LEU A 8 -31.94 40.38 12.73
C LEU A 8 -30.50 40.04 13.07
N LEU A 9 -30.28 39.03 13.92
CA LEU A 9 -29.00 38.38 14.08
C LEU A 9 -28.76 37.47 12.87
N PRO A 10 -27.65 37.60 12.11
CA PRO A 10 -27.33 36.61 11.09
C PRO A 10 -26.85 35.35 11.77
N PHE A 11 -27.57 34.27 11.52
CA PHE A 11 -27.17 32.91 11.95
C PHE A 11 -25.97 32.47 11.09
N LEU A 12 -24.76 32.62 11.63
CA LEU A 12 -23.54 32.18 10.97
C LEU A 12 -23.46 30.64 11.07
N ILE A 13 -23.92 29.95 10.03
CA ILE A 13 -23.76 28.49 9.91
C ILE A 13 -22.27 28.22 9.63
N ILE A 14 -21.52 27.88 10.68
CA ILE A 14 -20.16 27.36 10.55
C ILE A 14 -20.31 25.93 10.04
N LEU A 15 -20.17 25.76 8.73
CA LEU A 15 -20.05 24.45 8.10
C LEU A 15 -18.68 23.85 8.47
N SER A 16 -18.63 23.10 9.58
CA SER A 16 -17.45 22.34 9.98
C SER A 16 -17.21 21.25 8.95
N PHE A 17 -16.32 21.53 8.01
CA PHE A 17 -15.75 20.52 7.14
C PHE A 17 -14.85 19.63 8.02
N ALA A 18 -15.38 18.53 8.54
CA ALA A 18 -14.58 17.50 9.20
C ALA A 18 -13.68 16.87 8.13
N LEU A 19 -12.46 17.40 7.96
CA LEU A 19 -11.40 16.68 7.29
C LEU A 19 -11.20 15.39 8.09
N SER A 20 -11.65 14.27 7.51
CA SER A 20 -11.26 12.95 8.00
C SER A 20 -9.75 12.81 7.76
N LEU A 21 -8.95 13.29 8.69
CA LEU A 21 -7.54 12.92 8.78
C LEU A 21 -7.53 11.40 8.99
N HIS A 22 -7.25 10.66 7.93
CA HIS A 22 -6.85 9.26 8.08
C HIS A 22 -5.52 9.29 8.85
N ALA A 23 -5.60 9.00 10.14
CA ALA A 23 -4.44 9.06 11.01
C ALA A 23 -3.41 8.03 10.54
N GLN A 24 -2.28 8.52 10.03
CA GLN A 24 -1.10 7.69 9.79
C GLN A 24 -0.55 7.27 11.15
N GLU A 25 -0.31 5.98 11.30
CA GLU A 25 0.22 5.40 12.54
C GLU A 25 1.67 4.96 12.30
N THR A 26 2.59 5.43 13.14
CA THR A 26 4.00 5.06 13.03
C THR A 26 4.24 3.67 13.60
N VAL A 27 4.89 2.81 12.82
CA VAL A 27 5.23 1.45 13.20
C VAL A 27 6.69 1.14 12.92
N LYS A 28 7.23 0.09 13.57
CA LYS A 28 8.58 -0.41 13.33
C LYS A 28 8.54 -1.61 12.40
N ILE A 29 9.36 -1.60 11.35
CA ILE A 29 9.59 -2.77 10.49
C ILE A 29 10.37 -3.83 11.29
N LEU A 30 9.88 -5.07 11.27
CA LEU A 30 10.58 -6.22 11.82
C LEU A 30 11.35 -6.98 10.72
N ARG A 31 10.73 -7.18 9.56
CA ARG A 31 11.37 -7.74 8.36
C ARG A 31 10.49 -7.63 7.12
N VAL A 32 11.09 -7.69 5.97
CA VAL A 32 10.41 -7.96 4.69
C VAL A 32 10.12 -9.47 4.60
N VAL A 33 8.89 -9.83 4.25
CA VAL A 33 8.48 -11.24 4.05
C VAL A 33 8.63 -11.62 2.58
N ASP A 34 8.08 -10.78 1.70
CA ASP A 34 8.20 -10.79 0.24
C ASP A 34 7.94 -9.38 -0.31
N GLY A 35 7.85 -9.24 -1.62
CA GLY A 35 7.80 -7.91 -2.26
C GLY A 35 6.58 -7.06 -1.90
N ASP A 36 5.54 -7.61 -1.32
CA ASP A 36 4.30 -6.90 -0.98
C ASP A 36 3.78 -7.17 0.44
N THR A 37 4.57 -7.85 1.25
CA THR A 37 4.20 -8.21 2.63
C THR A 37 5.36 -7.94 3.59
N LEU A 38 5.07 -7.19 4.65
CA LEU A 38 6.02 -6.87 5.71
C LEU A 38 5.56 -7.46 7.05
N LYS A 39 6.52 -7.75 7.93
CA LYS A 39 6.28 -7.91 9.38
C LYS A 39 6.58 -6.59 10.07
N ILE A 40 5.66 -6.14 10.90
CA ILE A 40 5.75 -4.87 11.63
C ILE A 40 5.44 -5.10 13.12
N ASN A 41 5.90 -4.18 13.96
CA ASN A 41 5.40 -4.04 15.31
C ASN A 41 4.24 -3.04 15.29
N TYR A 42 3.02 -3.56 15.42
CA TYR A 42 1.79 -2.78 15.45
C TYR A 42 1.15 -2.86 16.82
N LYS A 43 1.07 -1.74 17.55
CA LYS A 43 0.50 -1.67 18.90
C LYS A 43 1.13 -2.69 19.88
N GLY A 44 2.45 -2.84 19.81
CA GLY A 44 3.20 -3.75 20.66
C GLY A 44 3.14 -5.23 20.24
N LYS A 45 2.44 -5.57 19.17
CA LYS A 45 2.33 -6.93 18.65
C LYS A 45 3.00 -7.08 17.28
N GLN A 46 3.55 -8.26 17.01
CA GLN A 46 4.04 -8.60 15.68
C GLN A 46 2.86 -8.92 14.76
N GLU A 47 2.67 -8.10 13.74
CA GLU A 47 1.61 -8.24 12.73
C GLU A 47 2.22 -8.36 11.33
N SER A 48 1.45 -8.93 10.40
CA SER A 48 1.75 -8.84 8.96
C SER A 48 0.92 -7.72 8.35
N ILE A 49 1.55 -6.90 7.51
CA ILE A 49 0.85 -5.94 6.65
C ILE A 49 1.05 -6.34 5.19
N ARG A 50 -0.06 -6.45 4.45
CA ARG A 50 -0.12 -6.64 3.00
C ARG A 50 -0.33 -5.28 2.35
N LEU A 51 0.52 -4.94 1.42
CA LEU A 51 0.47 -3.66 0.71
C LEU A 51 -0.73 -3.66 -0.24
N ILE A 52 -1.62 -2.66 -0.09
CA ILE A 52 -2.82 -2.50 -0.90
C ILE A 52 -2.45 -2.08 -2.33
N GLY A 53 -3.22 -2.59 -3.31
CA GLY A 53 -3.20 -2.15 -4.69
C GLY A 53 -2.09 -2.77 -5.55
N ILE A 54 -1.20 -3.56 -4.96
CA ILE A 54 -0.06 -4.17 -5.64
C ILE A 54 0.02 -5.68 -5.42
N ASP A 55 0.68 -6.35 -6.35
CA ASP A 55 0.93 -7.79 -6.34
C ASP A 55 2.32 -8.09 -6.90
N THR A 56 3.18 -8.71 -6.08
CA THR A 56 4.51 -9.14 -6.51
C THR A 56 4.53 -10.64 -6.77
N PRO A 57 5.42 -11.13 -7.66
CA PRO A 57 5.65 -12.56 -7.79
C PRO A 57 6.07 -13.18 -6.46
N GLU A 58 5.74 -14.44 -6.26
CA GLU A 58 6.06 -15.17 -5.03
C GLU A 58 7.55 -15.52 -4.97
N SER A 59 8.19 -15.28 -3.83
CA SER A 59 9.62 -15.58 -3.63
C SER A 59 9.89 -17.02 -3.17
N ARG A 60 8.83 -17.80 -2.88
CA ARG A 60 8.89 -19.18 -2.36
C ARG A 60 7.82 -20.05 -2.99
N VAL A 61 8.09 -21.36 -3.08
CA VAL A 61 7.09 -22.32 -3.52
C VAL A 61 5.91 -22.35 -2.54
N ASN A 62 4.74 -22.04 -3.03
CA ASN A 62 3.48 -22.08 -2.29
C ASN A 62 2.31 -22.27 -3.26
N PRO A 63 1.06 -22.47 -2.78
CA PRO A 63 -0.09 -22.64 -3.66
C PRO A 63 -0.35 -21.46 -4.60
N ARG A 64 0.07 -20.25 -4.24
CA ARG A 64 -0.09 -19.06 -5.06
C ARG A 64 0.93 -19.05 -6.21
N ALA A 65 2.21 -19.34 -5.95
CA ALA A 65 3.23 -19.50 -6.99
C ALA A 65 2.83 -20.57 -8.01
N LYS A 66 2.25 -21.71 -7.54
CA LYS A 66 1.74 -22.75 -8.45
C LYS A 66 0.61 -22.25 -9.36
N ARG A 67 -0.36 -21.52 -8.81
CA ARG A 67 -1.44 -20.92 -9.61
C ARG A 67 -0.92 -19.87 -10.59
N GLU A 68 0.06 -19.08 -10.19
CA GLU A 68 0.70 -18.07 -11.04
C GLU A 68 1.39 -18.74 -12.22
N SER A 69 2.20 -19.78 -12.00
CA SER A 69 2.84 -20.57 -13.05
C SER A 69 1.82 -21.16 -14.04
N GLN A 70 0.73 -21.75 -13.54
CA GLN A 70 -0.33 -22.28 -14.38
C GLN A 70 -1.04 -21.20 -15.21
N ARG A 71 -1.24 -20.01 -14.65
CA ARG A 71 -1.95 -18.89 -15.29
C ARG A 71 -1.11 -18.18 -16.34
N THR A 72 0.19 -17.99 -16.07
CA THR A 72 1.10 -17.24 -16.95
C THR A 72 1.82 -18.11 -17.96
N GLY A 73 1.93 -19.41 -17.71
CA GLY A 73 2.78 -20.34 -18.47
C GLY A 73 4.26 -20.26 -18.12
N GLU A 74 4.63 -19.36 -17.20
CA GLU A 74 6.00 -19.23 -16.72
C GLU A 74 6.39 -20.42 -15.85
N ASP A 75 7.64 -20.87 -15.98
CA ASP A 75 8.15 -21.93 -15.10
C ASP A 75 8.33 -21.43 -13.64
N MET A 76 8.24 -22.37 -12.71
CA MET A 76 8.32 -22.07 -11.29
C MET A 76 9.63 -21.38 -10.90
N LYS A 77 10.76 -21.74 -11.51
CA LYS A 77 12.06 -21.16 -11.21
C LYS A 77 12.10 -19.67 -11.58
N THR A 78 11.54 -19.32 -12.73
CA THR A 78 11.43 -17.93 -13.20
C THR A 78 10.57 -17.12 -12.23
N ILE A 79 9.37 -17.59 -11.86
CA ILE A 79 8.49 -16.90 -10.91
C ILE A 79 9.20 -16.64 -9.58
N LEU A 80 9.87 -17.66 -9.03
CA LEU A 80 10.59 -17.52 -7.77
C LEU A 80 11.80 -16.58 -7.87
N ALA A 81 12.48 -16.54 -9.02
CA ALA A 81 13.57 -15.59 -9.26
C ALA A 81 13.04 -14.15 -9.25
N MET A 82 11.96 -13.87 -10.01
CA MET A 82 11.27 -12.58 -10.03
C MET A 82 10.80 -12.14 -8.63
N GLY A 83 10.20 -13.05 -7.86
CA GLY A 83 9.79 -12.78 -6.48
C GLY A 83 10.94 -12.45 -5.54
N LYS A 84 12.10 -13.12 -5.72
CA LYS A 84 13.33 -12.81 -4.97
C LYS A 84 13.85 -11.42 -5.34
N GLU A 85 13.88 -11.06 -6.62
CA GLU A 85 14.27 -9.71 -7.08
C GLU A 85 13.37 -8.64 -6.47
N ALA A 86 12.04 -8.82 -6.53
CA ALA A 86 11.10 -7.90 -5.90
C ALA A 86 11.34 -7.75 -4.39
N THR A 87 11.55 -8.87 -3.69
CA THR A 87 11.88 -8.88 -2.25
C THR A 87 13.20 -8.17 -1.96
N GLN A 88 14.23 -8.39 -2.77
CA GLN A 88 15.53 -7.72 -2.64
C GLN A 88 15.38 -6.21 -2.85
N PHE A 89 14.62 -5.79 -3.87
CA PHE A 89 14.34 -4.38 -4.10
C PHE A 89 13.68 -3.73 -2.88
N VAL A 90 12.64 -4.35 -2.30
CA VAL A 90 11.98 -3.82 -1.09
C VAL A 90 12.97 -3.71 0.08
N ASN A 91 13.89 -4.66 0.22
CA ASN A 91 14.96 -4.61 1.23
C ASN A 91 15.98 -3.47 1.01
N THR A 92 16.03 -2.86 -0.19
CA THR A 92 16.81 -1.62 -0.41
C THR A 92 16.09 -0.38 0.10
N LEU A 93 14.75 -0.43 0.19
CA LEU A 93 13.90 0.69 0.60
C LEU A 93 13.60 0.69 2.10
N VAL A 94 13.47 -0.49 2.71
CA VAL A 94 13.18 -0.66 4.15
C VAL A 94 13.99 -1.80 4.75
N LYS A 95 14.39 -1.62 6.01
CA LYS A 95 15.16 -2.61 6.78
C LYS A 95 14.52 -2.87 8.13
N SER A 96 14.91 -3.98 8.76
CA SER A 96 14.54 -4.25 10.16
C SER A 96 15.00 -3.10 11.05
N GLY A 97 14.10 -2.60 11.88
CA GLY A 97 14.34 -1.47 12.78
C GLY A 97 13.84 -0.13 12.26
N ASP A 98 13.61 0.02 10.95
CA ASP A 98 13.13 1.27 10.36
C ASP A 98 11.73 1.62 10.89
N LYS A 99 11.51 2.93 11.06
CA LYS A 99 10.20 3.49 11.36
C LYS A 99 9.54 3.95 10.07
N VAL A 100 8.30 3.52 9.86
CA VAL A 100 7.46 3.89 8.73
C VAL A 100 6.09 4.31 9.24
N SER A 101 5.36 5.09 8.44
CA SER A 101 3.95 5.38 8.72
C SER A 101 3.07 4.43 7.93
N ILE A 102 2.00 3.95 8.53
CA ILE A 102 0.99 3.14 7.84
C ILE A 102 -0.35 3.87 7.81
N GLU A 103 -1.07 3.69 6.74
CA GLU A 103 -2.43 4.14 6.54
C GLU A 103 -3.29 2.95 6.17
N LEU A 104 -4.26 2.61 7.01
CA LEU A 104 -5.23 1.55 6.72
C LEU A 104 -6.37 2.14 5.89
N ASP A 105 -6.94 1.33 5.00
CA ASP A 105 -8.10 1.72 4.19
C ASP A 105 -9.41 1.19 4.83
N ILE A 106 -10.49 1.11 4.06
CA ILE A 106 -11.84 0.75 4.51
C ILE A 106 -11.83 -0.65 5.16
N GLU A 107 -11.39 -1.67 4.43
CA GLU A 107 -11.11 -2.99 5.01
C GLU A 107 -9.70 -2.99 5.60
N LYS A 108 -9.63 -3.20 6.92
CA LYS A 108 -8.37 -3.13 7.67
C LYS A 108 -7.59 -4.45 7.65
N ARG A 109 -8.24 -5.57 7.35
CA ARG A 109 -7.63 -6.91 7.36
C ARG A 109 -8.15 -7.76 6.21
N ASP A 110 -7.30 -8.62 5.70
CA ASP A 110 -7.69 -9.65 4.75
C ASP A 110 -8.20 -10.92 5.43
N ARG A 111 -8.62 -11.91 4.62
CA ARG A 111 -9.13 -13.20 5.10
C ARG A 111 -8.12 -14.02 5.90
N ASN A 112 -6.82 -13.71 5.78
CA ASN A 112 -5.74 -14.35 6.52
C ASN A 112 -5.38 -13.56 7.79
N GLY A 113 -6.14 -12.53 8.14
CA GLY A 113 -5.93 -11.67 9.31
C GLY A 113 -4.80 -10.65 9.16
N ARG A 114 -4.14 -10.53 7.98
CA ARG A 114 -3.11 -9.53 7.74
C ARG A 114 -3.72 -8.14 7.67
N LEU A 115 -3.05 -7.14 8.24
CA LEU A 115 -3.40 -5.73 8.01
C LEU A 115 -3.32 -5.41 6.51
N LEU A 116 -4.22 -4.57 6.03
CA LEU A 116 -4.23 -4.02 4.68
C LEU A 116 -3.90 -2.53 4.76
N GLY A 117 -2.84 -2.08 4.10
CA GLY A 117 -2.43 -0.70 4.24
C GLY A 117 -1.51 -0.17 3.15
N TYR A 118 -1.42 1.14 3.15
CA TYR A 118 -0.40 1.91 2.45
C TYR A 118 0.72 2.25 3.43
N VAL A 119 1.97 2.05 3.01
CA VAL A 119 3.15 2.26 3.85
C VAL A 119 3.92 3.46 3.31
N TYR A 120 4.29 4.38 4.19
CA TYR A 120 5.07 5.57 3.86
C TYR A 120 6.44 5.50 4.52
N LEU A 121 7.46 5.67 3.71
CA LEU A 121 8.85 5.74 4.12
C LEU A 121 9.12 7.03 4.92
N SER A 122 10.25 7.10 5.62
CA SER A 122 10.67 8.29 6.38
C SER A 122 10.82 9.54 5.54
N ASN A 123 11.07 9.40 4.22
CA ASN A 123 11.14 10.50 3.26
C ASN A 123 9.78 10.90 2.66
N GLY A 124 8.67 10.36 3.18
CA GLY A 124 7.30 10.65 2.74
C GLY A 124 6.85 9.92 1.47
N LYS A 125 7.71 9.13 0.82
CA LYS A 125 7.32 8.35 -0.35
C LYS A 125 6.47 7.14 0.05
N MET A 126 5.47 6.81 -0.76
CA MET A 126 4.65 5.62 -0.56
C MET A 126 5.39 4.38 -1.07
N LEU A 127 5.68 3.43 -0.19
CA LEU A 127 6.36 2.18 -0.53
C LEU A 127 5.63 1.39 -1.62
N ASN A 128 4.28 1.29 -1.53
CA ASN A 128 3.46 0.63 -2.54
C ASN A 128 3.74 1.21 -3.95
N GLU A 129 3.79 2.54 -4.08
CA GLU A 129 4.06 3.22 -5.34
C GLU A 129 5.51 3.03 -5.81
N GLU A 130 6.49 3.14 -4.91
CA GLU A 130 7.91 2.97 -5.27
C GLU A 130 8.18 1.57 -5.85
N ILE A 131 7.52 0.52 -5.30
CA ILE A 131 7.65 -0.85 -5.81
C ILE A 131 7.06 -0.97 -7.22
N VAL A 132 5.86 -0.43 -7.46
CA VAL A 132 5.21 -0.43 -8.77
C VAL A 132 6.00 0.39 -9.78
N LYS A 133 6.40 1.61 -9.41
CA LYS A 133 7.15 2.54 -10.26
C LYS A 133 8.52 2.01 -10.69
N SER A 134 9.10 1.18 -9.84
CA SER A 134 10.36 0.48 -10.14
C SER A 134 10.18 -0.82 -10.93
N GLY A 135 8.93 -1.21 -11.23
CA GLY A 135 8.61 -2.35 -12.09
C GLY A 135 8.64 -3.70 -11.38
N TYR A 136 8.54 -3.75 -10.05
CA TYR A 136 8.61 -5.00 -9.27
C TYR A 136 7.26 -5.55 -8.82
N ALA A 137 6.16 -4.88 -9.19
CA ALA A 137 4.81 -5.35 -8.88
C ALA A 137 3.82 -5.11 -10.03
N ASN A 138 2.86 -6.01 -10.13
CA ASN A 138 1.62 -5.82 -10.87
C ASN A 138 0.61 -5.02 -10.03
N LEU A 139 -0.46 -4.54 -10.67
CA LEU A 139 -1.60 -3.98 -9.97
C LEU A 139 -2.53 -5.09 -9.47
N LEU A 140 -3.06 -4.92 -8.26
CA LEU A 140 -4.10 -5.75 -7.69
C LEU A 140 -5.12 -4.88 -6.98
N THR A 141 -6.16 -4.48 -7.70
CA THR A 141 -7.25 -3.66 -7.16
C THR A 141 -8.33 -4.56 -6.56
N ILE A 142 -8.57 -4.43 -5.25
CA ILE A 142 -9.61 -5.17 -4.53
C ILE A 142 -10.49 -4.17 -3.78
N PRO A 143 -11.71 -3.85 -4.28
CA PRO A 143 -12.64 -3.02 -3.55
C PRO A 143 -12.97 -3.63 -2.17
N PRO A 144 -13.23 -2.79 -1.12
CA PRO A 144 -13.39 -1.33 -1.19
C PRO A 144 -12.07 -0.54 -1.06
N ASN A 145 -10.91 -1.19 -0.95
CA ASN A 145 -9.60 -0.56 -0.72
C ASN A 145 -9.00 -0.03 -2.03
N ILE A 146 -9.47 1.13 -2.49
CA ILE A 146 -9.11 1.72 -3.78
C ILE A 146 -8.57 3.15 -3.70
N LYS A 147 -8.31 3.66 -2.49
CA LYS A 147 -8.00 5.08 -2.25
C LYS A 147 -6.90 5.64 -3.17
N TYR A 148 -5.85 4.88 -3.45
CA TYR A 148 -4.72 5.32 -4.26
C TYR A 148 -4.61 4.58 -5.61
N GLN A 149 -5.70 3.97 -6.08
CA GLN A 149 -5.70 3.18 -7.32
C GLN A 149 -5.15 3.96 -8.51
N ASP A 150 -5.64 5.17 -8.77
CA ASP A 150 -5.21 5.99 -9.92
C ASP A 150 -3.72 6.34 -9.85
N ARG A 151 -3.20 6.58 -8.65
CA ARG A 151 -1.78 6.85 -8.42
C ARG A 151 -0.93 5.63 -8.78
N LEU A 152 -1.33 4.44 -8.35
CA LEU A 152 -0.64 3.19 -8.66
C LEU A 152 -0.74 2.83 -10.14
N VAL A 153 -1.87 3.08 -10.79
CA VAL A 153 -2.05 2.88 -12.25
C VAL A 153 -1.08 3.76 -13.04
N ARG A 154 -0.90 5.03 -12.67
CA ARG A 154 0.08 5.92 -13.32
C ARG A 154 1.50 5.41 -13.15
N ALA A 155 1.89 5.02 -11.93
CA ALA A 155 3.21 4.46 -11.64
C ALA A 155 3.48 3.17 -12.44
N TYR A 156 2.48 2.30 -12.55
CA TYR A 156 2.56 1.07 -13.33
C TYR A 156 2.79 1.32 -14.83
N ARG A 157 2.02 2.25 -15.42
CA ARG A 157 2.19 2.63 -16.83
C ARG A 157 3.58 3.21 -17.08
N GLU A 158 4.08 4.04 -16.17
CA GLU A 158 5.43 4.59 -16.26
C GLU A 158 6.50 3.49 -16.21
N ALA A 159 6.38 2.54 -15.30
CA ALA A 159 7.31 1.42 -15.16
C ALA A 159 7.36 0.56 -16.44
N ARG A 160 6.19 0.21 -16.97
CA ARG A 160 6.08 -0.59 -18.19
C ARG A 160 6.59 0.14 -19.42
N GLY A 161 6.22 1.39 -19.59
CA GLY A 161 6.68 2.21 -20.73
C GLY A 161 8.20 2.45 -20.77
N ASN A 162 8.87 2.30 -19.61
CA ASN A 162 10.32 2.45 -19.49
C ASN A 162 11.05 1.11 -19.26
N ASN A 163 10.40 -0.02 -19.42
CA ASN A 163 10.97 -1.37 -19.23
C ASN A 163 11.73 -1.51 -17.90
N ARG A 164 11.12 -1.05 -16.78
CA ARG A 164 11.76 -1.10 -15.46
C ARG A 164 11.55 -2.46 -14.76
N GLY A 165 12.49 -2.82 -13.90
CA GLY A 165 12.40 -4.00 -13.03
C GLY A 165 12.16 -5.29 -13.81
N LEU A 166 11.03 -5.95 -13.55
CA LEU A 166 10.63 -7.21 -14.18
C LEU A 166 10.03 -7.04 -15.59
N TRP A 167 9.94 -5.80 -16.10
CA TRP A 167 9.42 -5.50 -17.45
C TRP A 167 10.53 -5.34 -18.52
N LYS A 168 11.77 -5.73 -18.21
CA LYS A 168 12.93 -5.68 -19.11
C LYS A 168 12.79 -6.66 -20.27
#